data_7bce57ff4541ca361c0d49d30559821a
#
_entry.id   7bce57ff4541ca361c0d49d30559821a
#
_cell.length_a   1.000
_cell.length_b   1.000
_cell.length_c   1.000
_cell.angle_alpha   90.00
_cell.angle_beta   90.00
_cell.angle_gamma   90.00
#
_symmetry.space_group_name_H-M   'P 1'
#
loop_
_entity.id
_entity.type
_entity.pdbx_description
1 polymer ?
#
loop_
_entity_poly.entity_id
_entity_poly.type
_entity_poly.pdbx_seq_one_letter_code
_entity_poly.pdbx_strand_id
1 'polypeptide(L)'
;MNQTRFHKKGDILTKQKGQIDDNLQNKVIRVPLAEALGIKKGVNAVIGSGGKSSLLKSLSLELSQKGSVLLTTSTHILPFSHCENICFSDENVSISDENISILDINASILDINAPSYDEDNHSQEEALKNSKVLLQRKVLSLWNKSKSPILCLGTLEKNGKLSPFPLPFSAIEQMADFVLVEADGSKRLPGKAHGRNEPEIPKESQRTVLVFGASALHKPISEVIHRVEIFQNFFTPSLTPDTLLTKELLLQAFRKENLGDCLFVNQLDCLTKKEAEELLLFLQKGLGKMVCGGSLKEGSAHPEVLLL
;
A
#
# COMPACT_ATOMS: atom_id res chain seq x y z
N MET A 1 -33.44 -22.96 75.37
CA MET A 1 -32.76 -21.72 74.97
C MET A 1 -31.78 -22.10 73.93
N ASN A 2 -31.98 -21.64 72.73
CA ASN A 2 -31.42 -22.21 71.51
C ASN A 2 -29.97 -21.74 71.26
N GLN A 3 -29.08 -22.74 71.11
CA GLN A 3 -27.74 -22.54 70.55
C GLN A 3 -27.80 -22.83 69.06
N THR A 4 -27.47 -21.83 68.24
CA THR A 4 -27.37 -21.94 66.79
C THR A 4 -25.95 -22.34 66.44
N ARG A 5 -25.79 -23.51 65.80
CA ARG A 5 -24.53 -24.05 65.27
C ARG A 5 -24.19 -23.38 63.94
N PHE A 6 -23.01 -22.77 63.83
CA PHE A 6 -22.39 -22.38 62.57
C PHE A 6 -21.68 -23.58 61.94
N HIS A 7 -22.12 -23.96 60.74
CA HIS A 7 -21.43 -24.93 59.91
C HIS A 7 -20.45 -24.16 58.96
N LYS A 8 -19.15 -24.44 59.13
CA LYS A 8 -18.13 -24.12 58.15
C LYS A 8 -18.25 -25.08 56.98
N LYS A 9 -18.57 -24.61 55.78
CA LYS A 9 -18.33 -25.32 54.52
C LYS A 9 -16.92 -25.01 54.07
N GLY A 10 -16.07 -26.05 53.99
CA GLY A 10 -14.75 -25.98 53.44
C GLY A 10 -14.83 -25.95 51.90
N ASP A 11 -14.15 -25.00 51.29
CA ASP A 11 -14.00 -24.87 49.85
C ASP A 11 -13.02 -25.93 49.33
N ILE A 12 -13.54 -26.87 48.54
CA ILE A 12 -12.73 -27.76 47.71
C ILE A 12 -12.49 -27.01 46.39
N LEU A 13 -11.37 -26.31 46.27
CA LEU A 13 -10.85 -25.80 45.03
C LEU A 13 -10.27 -26.98 44.23
N THR A 14 -11.10 -27.61 43.42
CA THR A 14 -10.66 -28.51 42.37
C THR A 14 -9.98 -27.72 41.28
N LYS A 15 -8.67 -27.92 41.15
CA LYS A 15 -7.88 -27.47 40.00
C LYS A 15 -8.42 -28.15 38.73
N GLN A 16 -9.28 -27.50 37.99
CA GLN A 16 -9.47 -27.81 36.58
C GLN A 16 -8.26 -27.26 35.83
N LYS A 17 -7.32 -28.16 35.51
CA LYS A 17 -6.37 -27.94 34.41
C LYS A 17 -7.20 -27.80 33.16
N GLY A 18 -7.33 -26.58 32.64
CA GLY A 18 -7.86 -26.32 31.31
C GLY A 18 -6.97 -27.06 30.30
N GLN A 19 -7.52 -28.11 29.70
CA GLN A 19 -7.05 -28.56 28.40
C GLN A 19 -7.17 -27.37 27.47
N ILE A 20 -6.03 -26.89 27.00
CA ILE A 20 -5.97 -25.99 25.87
C ILE A 20 -6.49 -26.83 24.71
N ASP A 21 -7.67 -26.48 24.22
CA ASP A 21 -8.24 -27.06 23.02
C ASP A 21 -7.28 -26.72 21.86
N ASP A 22 -6.48 -27.69 21.43
CA ASP A 22 -5.64 -27.68 20.24
C ASP A 22 -6.47 -27.66 18.94
N ASN A 23 -7.78 -27.47 19.03
CA ASN A 23 -8.73 -27.39 17.94
C ASN A 23 -9.10 -25.94 17.52
N LEU A 24 -8.26 -24.96 17.77
CA LEU A 24 -8.27 -23.76 16.94
C LEU A 24 -7.72 -24.14 15.55
N GLN A 25 -8.50 -24.91 14.79
CA GLN A 25 -8.37 -24.96 13.35
C GLN A 25 -8.43 -23.51 12.87
N ASN A 26 -7.27 -23.00 12.41
CA ASN A 26 -7.15 -21.68 11.81
C ASN A 26 -8.19 -21.58 10.70
N LYS A 27 -9.32 -20.95 11.00
CA LYS A 27 -10.43 -20.82 10.09
C LYS A 27 -10.01 -19.76 9.09
N VAL A 28 -9.68 -20.17 7.87
CA VAL A 28 -9.47 -19.25 6.75
C VAL A 28 -10.75 -18.45 6.61
N ILE A 29 -10.71 -17.19 6.99
CA ILE A 29 -11.84 -16.27 6.87
C ILE A 29 -11.64 -15.51 5.56
N ARG A 30 -12.67 -15.53 4.72
CA ARG A 30 -12.74 -14.67 3.54
C ARG A 30 -13.31 -13.33 3.98
N VAL A 31 -12.52 -12.30 3.87
CA VAL A 31 -12.92 -10.92 4.19
C VAL A 31 -12.64 -10.01 3.01
N PRO A 32 -13.33 -8.87 2.89
CA PRO A 32 -12.99 -7.84 1.93
C PRO A 32 -11.53 -7.42 2.05
N LEU A 33 -10.88 -7.15 0.93
CA LEU A 33 -9.44 -6.85 0.88
C LEU A 33 -9.08 -5.60 1.71
N ALA A 34 -9.89 -4.55 1.62
CA ALA A 34 -9.68 -3.32 2.39
C ALA A 34 -9.80 -3.55 3.91
N GLU A 35 -10.71 -4.44 4.33
CA GLU A 35 -10.87 -4.83 5.73
C GLU A 35 -9.67 -5.66 6.20
N ALA A 36 -9.26 -6.66 5.41
CA ALA A 36 -8.09 -7.50 5.70
C ALA A 36 -6.81 -6.67 5.87
N LEU A 37 -6.67 -5.58 5.14
CA LEU A 37 -5.51 -4.70 5.20
C LEU A 37 -5.67 -3.54 6.20
N GLY A 38 -6.86 -3.36 6.77
CA GLY A 38 -7.17 -2.27 7.68
C GLY A 38 -7.08 -0.89 7.01
N ILE A 39 -7.50 -0.80 5.73
CA ILE A 39 -7.52 0.46 4.97
C ILE A 39 -8.51 1.44 5.63
N LYS A 40 -8.08 2.69 5.76
CA LYS A 40 -8.84 3.76 6.41
C LYS A 40 -9.19 4.86 5.41
N LYS A 41 -10.17 5.70 5.75
CA LYS A 41 -10.39 6.97 5.04
C LYS A 41 -9.13 7.83 5.15
N GLY A 42 -8.88 8.67 4.13
CA GLY A 42 -7.67 9.43 3.99
C GLY A 42 -6.56 8.68 3.23
N VAL A 43 -5.31 9.05 3.45
CA VAL A 43 -4.15 8.54 2.71
C VAL A 43 -3.73 7.15 3.18
N ASN A 44 -3.54 6.21 2.24
CA ASN A 44 -3.01 4.88 2.49
C ASN A 44 -1.89 4.58 1.50
N ALA A 45 -0.72 4.23 1.99
CA ALA A 45 0.45 3.96 1.16
C ALA A 45 0.62 2.46 0.87
N VAL A 46 1.06 2.14 -0.35
CA VAL A 46 1.41 0.80 -0.79
C VAL A 46 2.87 0.79 -1.21
N ILE A 47 3.68 -0.04 -0.57
CA ILE A 47 5.13 -0.17 -0.78
C ILE A 47 5.52 -1.61 -1.08
N GLY A 48 6.78 -1.85 -1.42
CA GLY A 48 7.33 -3.18 -1.68
C GLY A 48 7.25 -3.60 -3.15
N SER A 49 7.00 -4.88 -3.41
CA SER A 49 7.06 -5.45 -4.76
C SER A 49 6.15 -6.67 -4.91
N GLY A 50 5.96 -7.13 -6.17
CA GLY A 50 5.15 -8.34 -6.42
C GLY A 50 3.65 -8.10 -6.53
N GLY A 51 3.22 -6.90 -6.98
CA GLY A 51 1.82 -6.66 -7.32
C GLY A 51 1.17 -5.43 -6.70
N LYS A 52 1.94 -4.37 -6.42
CA LYS A 52 1.39 -3.09 -5.90
C LYS A 52 0.27 -2.52 -6.76
N SER A 53 0.51 -2.36 -8.06
CA SER A 53 -0.51 -1.79 -8.97
C SER A 53 -1.76 -2.68 -9.04
N SER A 54 -1.62 -4.02 -8.99
CA SER A 54 -2.75 -4.94 -8.89
C SER A 54 -3.51 -4.77 -7.58
N LEU A 55 -2.79 -4.56 -6.47
CA LEU A 55 -3.40 -4.29 -5.16
C LEU A 55 -4.16 -2.96 -5.16
N LEU A 56 -3.55 -1.89 -5.69
CA LEU A 56 -4.18 -0.58 -5.83
C LEU A 56 -5.45 -0.66 -6.69
N LYS A 57 -5.41 -1.39 -7.81
CA LYS A 57 -6.57 -1.64 -8.66
C LYS A 57 -7.68 -2.35 -7.90
N SER A 58 -7.40 -3.47 -7.24
CA SER A 58 -8.41 -4.24 -6.50
C SER A 58 -9.00 -3.44 -5.33
N LEU A 59 -8.16 -2.73 -4.57
CA LEU A 59 -8.61 -1.85 -3.50
C LEU A 59 -9.49 -0.71 -4.01
N SER A 60 -9.10 -0.07 -5.12
CA SER A 60 -9.89 1.04 -5.66
C SER A 60 -11.27 0.61 -6.11
N LEU A 61 -11.39 -0.56 -6.76
CA LEU A 61 -12.67 -1.14 -7.18
C LEU A 61 -13.56 -1.50 -5.97
N GLU A 62 -12.98 -2.08 -4.92
CA GLU A 62 -13.72 -2.42 -3.69
C GLU A 62 -14.16 -1.17 -2.94
N LEU A 63 -13.26 -0.21 -2.75
CA LEU A 63 -13.53 1.01 -1.97
C LEU A 63 -14.47 1.96 -2.71
N SER A 64 -14.51 1.95 -4.04
CA SER A 64 -15.42 2.77 -4.83
C SER A 64 -16.91 2.48 -4.58
N GLN A 65 -17.22 1.33 -3.99
CA GLN A 65 -18.57 1.00 -3.51
C GLN A 65 -18.91 1.68 -2.18
N LYS A 66 -17.90 2.26 -1.50
CA LYS A 66 -18.05 2.88 -0.16
C LYS A 66 -17.80 4.39 -0.17
N GLY A 67 -17.23 4.91 -1.26
CA GLY A 67 -16.91 6.34 -1.38
C GLY A 67 -16.04 6.64 -2.57
N SER A 68 -15.63 7.89 -2.70
CA SER A 68 -14.72 8.35 -3.74
C SER A 68 -13.29 7.86 -3.48
N VAL A 69 -12.60 7.42 -4.55
CA VAL A 69 -11.24 6.88 -4.47
C VAL A 69 -10.29 7.63 -5.38
N LEU A 70 -9.16 8.07 -4.85
CA LEU A 70 -8.09 8.72 -5.60
C LEU A 70 -6.84 7.85 -5.56
N LEU A 71 -6.35 7.46 -6.75
CA LEU A 71 -5.09 6.76 -6.96
C LEU A 71 -4.01 7.78 -7.32
N THR A 72 -2.83 7.69 -6.73
CA THR A 72 -1.70 8.57 -7.04
C THR A 72 -0.37 7.91 -6.66
N THR A 73 0.72 8.65 -6.79
CA THR A 73 2.06 8.17 -6.45
C THR A 73 2.89 9.23 -5.76
N SER A 74 3.82 8.83 -4.92
CA SER A 74 4.93 9.66 -4.45
C SER A 74 6.22 9.44 -5.26
N THR A 75 6.22 8.46 -6.16
CA THR A 75 7.34 8.13 -7.05
C THR A 75 6.90 8.10 -8.51
N HIS A 76 6.60 6.93 -9.09
CA HIS A 76 6.14 6.79 -10.47
C HIS A 76 5.17 5.62 -10.58
N ILE A 77 4.05 5.82 -11.31
CA ILE A 77 3.04 4.81 -11.60
C ILE A 77 2.62 4.87 -13.07
N LEU A 78 2.13 3.78 -13.62
CA LEU A 78 1.42 3.82 -14.91
C LEU A 78 -0.03 4.26 -14.70
N PRO A 79 -0.63 5.01 -15.65
CA PRO A 79 -2.05 5.28 -15.64
C PRO A 79 -2.87 3.98 -15.54
N PHE A 80 -4.02 4.03 -14.89
CA PHE A 80 -4.91 2.89 -14.76
C PHE A 80 -6.02 2.93 -15.81
N SER A 81 -6.20 1.85 -16.56
CA SER A 81 -7.23 1.73 -17.61
C SER A 81 -8.67 1.59 -17.08
N HIS A 82 -8.86 1.34 -15.79
CA HIS A 82 -10.17 1.10 -15.18
C HIS A 82 -10.80 2.33 -14.51
N CYS A 83 -10.16 3.50 -14.62
CA CYS A 83 -10.64 4.75 -14.00
C CYS A 83 -10.33 5.95 -14.89
N GLU A 84 -10.90 7.10 -14.53
CA GLU A 84 -10.52 8.38 -15.10
C GLU A 84 -9.09 8.72 -14.68
N ASN A 85 -8.26 9.18 -15.64
CA ASN A 85 -6.91 9.66 -15.37
C ASN A 85 -6.87 11.15 -15.66
N ILE A 86 -6.63 11.97 -14.65
CA ILE A 86 -6.38 13.40 -14.80
C ILE A 86 -4.90 13.65 -14.59
N CYS A 87 -4.24 14.08 -15.66
CA CYS A 87 -2.81 14.27 -15.67
C CYS A 87 -2.45 15.74 -15.88
N PHE A 88 -1.54 16.23 -15.07
CA PHE A 88 -0.81 17.45 -15.36
C PHE A 88 0.29 17.14 -16.39
N SER A 89 0.58 18.07 -17.30
CA SER A 89 1.71 17.97 -18.21
C SER A 89 2.36 19.35 -18.39
N ASP A 90 3.66 19.41 -18.18
CA ASP A 90 4.47 20.61 -18.44
C ASP A 90 4.80 20.79 -19.94
N GLU A 91 4.52 19.79 -20.77
CA GLU A 91 4.86 19.77 -22.18
C GLU A 91 3.63 19.42 -23.03
N ASN A 92 3.63 19.79 -24.32
CA ASN A 92 2.66 19.33 -25.29
C ASN A 92 2.86 17.82 -25.57
N VAL A 93 2.30 16.98 -24.73
CA VAL A 93 2.30 15.53 -24.91
C VAL A 93 1.04 15.16 -25.68
N SER A 94 1.19 14.58 -26.87
CA SER A 94 0.08 14.00 -27.60
C SER A 94 -0.28 12.65 -27.00
N ILE A 95 -1.51 12.51 -26.52
CA ILE A 95 -2.04 11.26 -25.93
C ILE A 95 -3.09 10.69 -26.87
N SER A 96 -2.98 9.38 -27.13
CA SER A 96 -3.95 8.62 -27.91
C SER A 96 -4.95 7.84 -27.03
N ASP A 97 -4.88 7.95 -25.70
CA ASP A 97 -5.74 7.20 -24.77
C ASP A 97 -6.94 8.07 -24.35
N GLU A 98 -8.15 7.60 -24.65
CA GLU A 98 -9.42 8.31 -24.37
C GLU A 98 -9.69 8.46 -22.85
N ASN A 99 -9.01 7.69 -22.01
CA ASN A 99 -9.17 7.73 -20.56
C ASN A 99 -8.22 8.71 -19.84
N ILE A 100 -7.48 9.53 -20.61
CA ILE A 100 -6.53 10.50 -20.05
C ILE A 100 -6.97 11.92 -20.39
N SER A 101 -7.35 12.68 -19.37
CA SER A 101 -7.63 14.10 -19.47
C SER A 101 -6.40 14.92 -19.06
N ILE A 102 -5.87 15.74 -19.99
CA ILE A 102 -4.75 16.64 -19.67
C ILE A 102 -5.30 17.94 -19.09
N LEU A 103 -4.72 18.37 -17.99
CA LEU A 103 -4.93 19.69 -17.42
C LEU A 103 -4.02 20.70 -18.14
N ASP A 104 -4.59 21.47 -19.05
CA ASP A 104 -3.96 22.68 -19.54
C ASP A 104 -3.93 23.73 -18.42
N ILE A 105 -2.79 23.87 -17.81
CA ILE A 105 -2.55 24.92 -16.83
C ILE A 105 -1.59 25.90 -17.46
N ASN A 106 -2.07 27.12 -17.76
CA ASN A 106 -1.19 28.19 -18.18
C ASN A 106 -0.03 28.32 -17.20
N ALA A 107 1.19 28.43 -17.70
CA ALA A 107 2.44 28.48 -16.91
C ALA A 107 2.42 29.52 -15.77
N SER A 108 1.58 30.55 -15.87
CA SER A 108 1.36 31.57 -14.84
C SER A 108 0.78 31.05 -13.50
N ILE A 109 0.24 29.83 -13.46
CA ILE A 109 -0.27 29.21 -12.22
C ILE A 109 0.81 28.33 -11.56
N LEU A 110 1.84 27.95 -12.30
CA LEU A 110 2.91 27.02 -11.88
C LEU A 110 4.28 27.66 -11.70
N ASP A 111 4.39 28.97 -11.71
CA ASP A 111 5.64 29.67 -11.33
C ASP A 111 5.98 29.47 -9.82
N ILE A 112 5.69 28.25 -9.36
CA ILE A 112 5.89 27.74 -7.99
C ILE A 112 7.39 27.55 -7.70
N ASN A 113 8.24 27.47 -8.72
CA ASN A 113 9.67 27.17 -8.62
C ASN A 113 10.59 28.28 -9.16
N ALA A 114 10.09 29.45 -9.46
CA ALA A 114 10.97 30.56 -9.83
C ALA A 114 11.66 31.09 -8.58
N PRO A 115 13.00 31.04 -8.50
CA PRO A 115 13.72 31.70 -7.42
C PRO A 115 13.76 33.20 -7.76
N SER A 116 12.76 33.96 -7.33
CA SER A 116 12.85 35.40 -7.31
C SER A 116 13.36 35.83 -5.92
N TYR A 117 14.59 36.28 -5.91
CA TYR A 117 15.15 37.04 -4.80
C TYR A 117 14.47 38.42 -4.79
N ASP A 118 13.37 38.57 -4.05
CA ASP A 118 12.86 39.88 -3.66
C ASP A 118 12.02 39.78 -2.36
N GLU A 119 12.11 40.83 -1.55
CA GLU A 119 11.89 40.87 -0.11
C GLU A 119 10.41 40.80 0.40
N ASP A 120 9.41 40.43 -0.42
CA ASP A 120 8.02 40.29 0.01
C ASP A 120 7.54 38.82 0.10
N ASN A 121 8.04 38.10 1.10
CA ASN A 121 7.67 36.70 1.36
C ASN A 121 6.16 36.45 1.54
N HIS A 122 5.39 37.42 2.05
CA HIS A 122 3.96 37.25 2.31
C HIS A 122 3.09 37.19 1.05
N SER A 123 3.41 37.98 0.05
CA SER A 123 2.64 38.01 -1.22
C SER A 123 2.84 36.74 -2.06
N GLN A 124 4.02 36.16 -2.00
CA GLN A 124 4.37 34.93 -2.74
C GLN A 124 3.73 33.69 -2.10
N GLU A 125 3.70 33.56 -0.76
CA GLU A 125 3.02 32.46 -0.07
C GLU A 125 1.50 32.47 -0.33
N GLU A 126 0.89 33.64 -0.36
CA GLU A 126 -0.54 33.77 -0.63
C GLU A 126 -0.87 33.46 -2.10
N ALA A 127 -0.07 33.89 -3.06
CA ALA A 127 -0.18 33.55 -4.47
C ALA A 127 -0.06 32.03 -4.69
N LEU A 128 0.93 31.39 -4.06
CA LEU A 128 1.17 29.95 -4.10
C LEU A 128 -0.01 29.16 -3.49
N LYS A 129 -0.55 29.61 -2.37
CA LYS A 129 -1.71 29.01 -1.72
C LYS A 129 -2.95 29.11 -2.64
N ASN A 130 -3.18 30.26 -3.25
CA ASN A 130 -4.28 30.50 -4.18
C ASN A 130 -4.16 29.62 -5.44
N SER A 131 -2.94 29.44 -5.98
CA SER A 131 -2.67 28.56 -7.13
C SER A 131 -2.99 27.11 -6.82
N LYS A 132 -2.59 26.59 -5.65
CA LYS A 132 -2.90 25.22 -5.20
C LYS A 132 -4.40 25.00 -5.05
N VAL A 133 -5.13 25.95 -4.47
CA VAL A 133 -6.58 25.89 -4.34
C VAL A 133 -7.27 25.90 -5.71
N LEU A 134 -6.78 26.71 -6.64
CA LEU A 134 -7.33 26.74 -8.00
C LEU A 134 -7.10 25.42 -8.73
N LEU A 135 -5.91 24.84 -8.61
CA LEU A 135 -5.57 23.54 -9.18
C LEU A 135 -6.48 22.43 -8.63
N GLN A 136 -6.63 22.39 -7.32
CA GLN A 136 -7.53 21.44 -6.66
C GLN A 136 -8.97 21.57 -7.17
N ARG A 137 -9.50 22.79 -7.30
CA ARG A 137 -10.84 23.04 -7.83
C ARG A 137 -11.00 22.59 -9.27
N LYS A 138 -10.00 22.81 -10.12
CA LYS A 138 -10.01 22.35 -11.52
C LYS A 138 -10.08 20.81 -11.60
N VAL A 139 -9.23 20.10 -10.83
CA VAL A 139 -9.26 18.63 -10.76
C VAL A 139 -10.64 18.14 -10.33
N LEU A 140 -11.18 18.67 -9.24
CA LEU A 140 -12.50 18.28 -8.74
C LEU A 140 -13.62 18.57 -9.76
N SER A 141 -13.55 19.69 -10.49
CA SER A 141 -14.51 20.00 -11.55
C SER A 141 -14.49 18.99 -12.68
N LEU A 142 -13.30 18.57 -13.14
CA LEU A 142 -13.16 17.55 -14.18
C LEU A 142 -13.62 16.18 -13.67
N TRP A 143 -13.20 15.80 -12.49
CA TRP A 143 -13.60 14.52 -11.89
C TRP A 143 -15.13 14.41 -11.73
N ASN A 144 -15.79 15.46 -11.25
CA ASN A 144 -17.25 15.50 -11.15
C ASN A 144 -17.95 15.35 -12.50
N LYS A 145 -17.34 15.83 -13.61
CA LYS A 145 -17.88 15.67 -14.96
C LYS A 145 -17.77 14.23 -15.46
N SER A 146 -16.68 13.53 -15.12
CA SER A 146 -16.47 12.15 -15.56
C SER A 146 -17.44 11.15 -14.93
N LYS A 147 -18.06 11.49 -13.80
CA LYS A 147 -18.94 10.62 -13.00
C LYS A 147 -18.26 9.31 -12.54
N SER A 148 -16.97 9.17 -12.72
CA SER A 148 -16.21 8.02 -12.23
C SER A 148 -16.03 8.11 -10.71
N PRO A 149 -16.30 7.05 -9.93
CA PRO A 149 -16.01 7.03 -8.51
C PRO A 149 -14.51 6.91 -8.21
N ILE A 150 -13.69 6.62 -9.24
CA ILE A 150 -12.24 6.41 -9.11
C ILE A 150 -11.53 7.40 -10.04
N LEU A 151 -10.57 8.13 -9.47
CA LEU A 151 -9.66 9.03 -10.19
C LEU A 151 -8.22 8.55 -10.01
N CYS A 152 -7.43 8.54 -11.08
CA CYS A 152 -5.97 8.47 -11.01
C CYS A 152 -5.39 9.87 -11.30
N LEU A 153 -4.51 10.35 -10.42
CA LEU A 153 -3.96 11.70 -10.46
C LEU A 153 -2.43 11.68 -10.46
N GLY A 154 -1.81 12.38 -11.41
CA GLY A 154 -0.35 12.48 -11.49
C GLY A 154 0.12 13.47 -12.55
N THR A 155 1.43 13.68 -12.64
CA THR A 155 2.09 14.44 -13.70
C THR A 155 2.57 13.48 -14.78
N LEU A 156 2.12 13.66 -16.01
CA LEU A 156 2.45 12.78 -17.12
C LEU A 156 3.87 13.05 -17.63
N GLU A 157 4.68 12.00 -17.69
CA GLU A 157 6.04 12.03 -18.22
C GLU A 157 6.12 11.53 -19.66
N LYS A 158 7.19 11.87 -20.39
CA LYS A 158 7.45 11.42 -21.77
C LYS A 158 7.44 9.89 -21.95
N ASN A 159 7.75 9.14 -20.90
CA ASN A 159 7.75 7.67 -20.90
C ASN A 159 6.36 7.06 -20.65
N GLY A 160 5.31 7.89 -20.58
CA GLY A 160 3.93 7.47 -20.33
C GLY A 160 3.62 7.12 -18.86
N LYS A 161 4.55 7.35 -17.95
CA LYS A 161 4.30 7.19 -16.51
C LYS A 161 3.78 8.49 -15.90
N LEU A 162 3.18 8.35 -14.74
CA LEU A 162 2.80 9.46 -13.88
C LEU A 162 3.83 9.59 -12.75
N SER A 163 4.39 10.76 -12.57
CA SER A 163 5.11 11.20 -11.38
C SER A 163 4.16 11.92 -10.40
N PRO A 164 4.61 12.31 -9.21
CA PRO A 164 3.76 12.98 -8.23
C PRO A 164 3.02 14.19 -8.81
N PHE A 165 1.75 14.32 -8.44
CA PHE A 165 0.96 15.50 -8.82
C PHE A 165 1.41 16.71 -7.98
N PRO A 166 1.46 17.96 -8.56
CA PRO A 166 2.02 19.12 -7.87
C PRO A 166 1.08 19.72 -6.80
N LEU A 167 0.50 18.86 -5.98
CA LEU A 167 -0.23 19.22 -4.76
C LEU A 167 0.34 18.45 -3.57
N PRO A 168 0.40 19.05 -2.37
CA PRO A 168 0.79 18.33 -1.16
C PRO A 168 -0.27 17.28 -0.80
N PHE A 169 0.12 16.17 -0.18
CA PHE A 169 -0.79 15.10 0.21
C PHE A 169 -1.90 15.59 1.16
N SER A 170 -1.65 16.58 2.00
CA SER A 170 -2.67 17.24 2.82
C SER A 170 -3.79 17.92 2.02
N ALA A 171 -3.54 18.37 0.78
CA ALA A 171 -4.57 18.88 -0.12
C ALA A 171 -5.24 17.75 -0.90
N ILE A 172 -4.46 16.75 -1.34
CA ILE A 172 -4.98 15.57 -2.05
C ILE A 172 -5.93 14.76 -1.15
N GLU A 173 -5.62 14.60 0.14
CA GLU A 173 -6.45 13.90 1.12
C GLU A 173 -7.87 14.47 1.23
N GLN A 174 -8.03 15.78 1.02
CA GLN A 174 -9.34 16.45 1.08
C GLN A 174 -10.20 16.23 -0.16
N MET A 175 -9.66 15.61 -1.22
CA MET A 175 -10.35 15.46 -2.49
C MET A 175 -11.17 14.17 -2.58
N ALA A 176 -10.86 13.16 -1.77
CA ALA A 176 -11.52 11.85 -1.83
C ALA A 176 -11.67 11.22 -0.43
N ASP A 177 -12.64 10.28 -0.31
CA ASP A 177 -12.78 9.49 0.92
C ASP A 177 -11.57 8.59 1.17
N PHE A 178 -10.99 8.02 0.09
CA PHE A 178 -9.84 7.13 0.14
C PHE A 178 -8.78 7.60 -0.86
N VAL A 179 -7.57 7.81 -0.40
CA VAL A 179 -6.41 8.11 -1.24
C VAL A 179 -5.43 6.95 -1.14
N LEU A 180 -5.15 6.32 -2.27
CA LEU A 180 -4.26 5.17 -2.39
C LEU A 180 -2.98 5.60 -3.12
N VAL A 181 -1.83 5.45 -2.48
CA VAL A 181 -0.54 5.96 -2.97
C VAL A 181 0.44 4.82 -3.25
N GLU A 182 0.94 4.72 -4.50
CA GLU A 182 2.13 3.90 -4.75
C GLU A 182 3.38 4.68 -4.31
N ALA A 183 4.05 4.20 -3.24
CA ALA A 183 5.09 4.99 -2.57
C ALA A 183 6.52 4.46 -2.80
N ASP A 184 6.72 3.59 -3.77
CA ASP A 184 8.04 3.13 -4.21
C ASP A 184 8.04 2.44 -5.59
N GLY A 185 9.21 2.41 -6.26
CA GLY A 185 9.42 1.65 -7.49
C GLY A 185 9.95 0.23 -7.24
N SER A 186 9.64 -0.75 -8.11
CA SER A 186 10.01 -2.15 -7.90
C SER A 186 10.50 -2.93 -9.13
N LYS A 187 10.67 -2.30 -10.28
CA LYS A 187 11.08 -2.96 -11.55
C LYS A 187 10.31 -4.24 -11.89
N ARG A 188 9.07 -4.41 -11.41
CA ARG A 188 8.19 -5.58 -11.60
C ARG A 188 8.72 -6.90 -11.03
N LEU A 189 9.76 -6.90 -10.20
CA LEU A 189 10.22 -8.09 -9.50
C LEU A 189 9.28 -8.45 -8.35
N PRO A 190 9.20 -9.72 -7.92
CA PRO A 190 8.28 -10.13 -6.84
C PRO A 190 8.74 -9.70 -5.44
N GLY A 191 10.03 -9.45 -5.23
CA GLY A 191 10.60 -8.98 -3.98
C GLY A 191 11.43 -7.71 -4.15
N LYS A 192 11.69 -7.00 -3.06
CA LYS A 192 12.48 -5.76 -3.04
C LYS A 192 13.16 -5.58 -1.69
N ALA A 193 14.36 -4.99 -1.72
CA ALA A 193 14.98 -4.32 -0.58
C ALA A 193 14.97 -2.80 -0.80
N HIS A 194 14.72 -2.04 0.27
CA HIS A 194 14.58 -0.59 0.19
C HIS A 194 15.92 0.11 0.40
N GLY A 195 16.18 1.13 -0.41
CA GLY A 195 17.34 2.00 -0.26
C GLY A 195 17.14 3.05 0.82
N ARG A 196 18.19 3.83 1.09
CA ARG A 196 18.20 4.82 2.17
C ARG A 196 17.09 5.88 2.07
N ASN A 197 16.67 6.23 0.84
CA ASN A 197 15.66 7.26 0.56
C ASN A 197 14.33 6.64 0.13
N GLU A 198 14.12 5.36 0.35
CA GLU A 198 12.89 4.65 0.03
C GLU A 198 12.38 3.86 1.24
N PRO A 199 11.09 3.65 1.33
CA PRO A 199 10.00 4.19 0.48
C PRO A 199 9.68 5.67 0.78
N GLU A 200 9.06 6.36 -0.20
CA GLU A 200 8.60 7.75 -0.06
C GLU A 200 7.16 7.79 0.46
N ILE A 201 6.98 7.36 1.71
CA ILE A 201 5.65 7.30 2.34
C ILE A 201 5.19 8.71 2.71
N PRO A 202 4.00 9.16 2.23
CA PRO A 202 3.43 10.42 2.68
C PRO A 202 3.24 10.44 4.21
N LYS A 203 3.57 11.57 4.84
CA LYS A 203 3.40 11.74 6.30
C LYS A 203 1.93 11.67 6.75
N GLU A 204 1.00 11.94 5.84
CA GLU A 204 -0.44 11.87 6.03
C GLU A 204 -0.97 10.42 6.03
N SER A 205 -0.11 9.43 5.74
CA SER A 205 -0.55 8.03 5.61
C SER A 205 -1.14 7.48 6.90
N GLN A 206 -2.41 7.07 6.83
CA GLN A 206 -3.15 6.41 7.92
C GLN A 206 -2.82 4.91 8.00
N ARG A 207 -2.36 4.33 6.89
CA ARG A 207 -2.00 2.93 6.77
C ARG A 207 -0.92 2.78 5.70
N THR A 208 0.06 1.91 5.96
CA THR A 208 1.09 1.51 5.00
C THR A 208 1.06 0.01 4.82
N VAL A 209 0.84 -0.46 3.59
CA VAL A 209 0.80 -1.87 3.23
C VAL A 209 2.11 -2.24 2.52
N LEU A 210 2.87 -3.17 3.10
CA LEU A 210 4.03 -3.78 2.44
C LEU A 210 3.54 -4.95 1.58
N VAL A 211 3.90 -4.96 0.29
CA VAL A 211 3.54 -6.02 -0.65
C VAL A 211 4.76 -6.88 -0.96
N PHE A 212 4.57 -8.19 -1.00
CA PHE A 212 5.55 -9.17 -1.42
C PHE A 212 4.90 -10.24 -2.31
N GLY A 213 5.59 -10.68 -3.35
CA GLY A 213 5.11 -11.74 -4.23
C GLY A 213 5.69 -13.10 -3.81
N ALA A 214 4.84 -14.06 -3.45
CA ALA A 214 5.23 -15.41 -3.06
C ALA A 214 6.02 -16.16 -4.14
N SER A 215 5.85 -15.78 -5.41
CA SER A 215 6.61 -16.34 -6.53
C SER A 215 8.13 -16.12 -6.46
N ALA A 216 8.60 -15.29 -5.53
CA ALA A 216 10.02 -15.12 -5.23
C ALA A 216 10.63 -16.29 -4.45
N LEU A 217 9.83 -17.03 -3.69
CA LEU A 217 10.33 -18.11 -2.84
C LEU A 217 10.97 -19.22 -3.67
N HIS A 218 12.02 -19.81 -3.11
CA HIS A 218 12.79 -20.92 -3.69
C HIS A 218 13.50 -20.58 -5.00
N LYS A 219 13.69 -19.29 -5.31
CA LYS A 219 14.46 -18.81 -6.45
C LYS A 219 15.71 -18.04 -6.00
N PRO A 220 16.74 -17.93 -6.87
CA PRO A 220 17.91 -17.10 -6.59
C PRO A 220 17.53 -15.66 -6.28
N ILE A 221 18.08 -15.09 -5.22
CA ILE A 221 17.74 -13.70 -4.81
C ILE A 221 18.08 -12.68 -5.90
N SER A 222 19.08 -12.94 -6.73
CA SER A 222 19.45 -12.10 -7.88
C SER A 222 18.35 -11.99 -8.94
N GLU A 223 17.50 -13.00 -9.08
CA GLU A 223 16.44 -13.03 -10.08
C GLU A 223 15.13 -12.40 -9.58
N VAL A 224 14.94 -12.37 -8.26
CA VAL A 224 13.61 -12.06 -7.69
C VAL A 224 13.59 -10.84 -6.78
N ILE A 225 14.75 -10.33 -6.34
CA ILE A 225 14.85 -9.20 -5.43
C ILE A 225 15.36 -7.96 -6.17
N HIS A 226 14.54 -6.92 -6.24
CA HIS A 226 14.99 -5.61 -6.67
C HIS A 226 15.93 -5.02 -5.62
N ARG A 227 17.11 -4.55 -6.03
CA ARG A 227 18.24 -4.11 -5.17
C ARG A 227 18.81 -5.27 -4.33
N VAL A 228 19.14 -6.35 -5.02
CA VAL A 228 19.69 -7.56 -4.41
C VAL A 228 20.94 -7.27 -3.56
N GLU A 229 21.77 -6.32 -3.95
CA GLU A 229 22.96 -5.88 -3.21
C GLU A 229 22.63 -5.34 -1.82
N ILE A 230 21.51 -4.62 -1.67
CA ILE A 230 21.02 -4.15 -0.37
C ILE A 230 20.50 -5.33 0.45
N PHE A 231 19.73 -6.23 -0.19
CA PHE A 231 19.22 -7.42 0.47
C PHE A 231 20.32 -8.31 1.02
N GLN A 232 21.38 -8.56 0.22
CA GLN A 232 22.55 -9.36 0.63
C GLN A 232 23.22 -8.79 1.88
N ASN A 233 23.33 -7.46 1.98
CA ASN A 233 23.95 -6.77 3.11
C ASN A 233 23.11 -6.78 4.39
N PHE A 234 21.89 -7.31 4.34
CA PHE A 234 21.10 -7.55 5.55
C PHE A 234 21.64 -8.71 6.39
N PHE A 235 22.53 -9.54 5.84
CA PHE A 235 23.00 -10.76 6.47
C PHE A 235 24.51 -10.73 6.74
N THR A 236 24.93 -11.49 7.76
CA THR A 236 26.35 -11.63 8.11
C THR A 236 26.64 -13.12 8.33
N PRO A 237 27.50 -13.76 7.49
CA PRO A 237 28.13 -13.18 6.30
C PRO A 237 27.10 -12.78 5.23
N SER A 238 27.48 -11.91 4.30
CA SER A 238 26.62 -11.49 3.19
C SER A 238 26.25 -12.69 2.31
N LEU A 239 24.99 -12.70 1.83
CA LEU A 239 24.49 -13.77 0.96
C LEU A 239 25.13 -13.69 -0.43
N THR A 240 25.22 -14.83 -1.11
CA THR A 240 25.60 -14.86 -2.52
C THR A 240 24.37 -14.59 -3.42
N PRO A 241 24.56 -14.09 -4.65
CA PRO A 241 23.47 -13.85 -5.60
C PRO A 241 22.60 -15.08 -5.88
N ASP A 242 23.20 -16.28 -5.88
CA ASP A 242 22.55 -17.56 -6.17
C ASP A 242 21.85 -18.17 -4.94
N THR A 243 21.92 -17.52 -3.79
CA THR A 243 21.21 -17.97 -2.59
C THR A 243 19.71 -18.04 -2.86
N LEU A 244 19.09 -19.20 -2.60
CA LEU A 244 17.65 -19.36 -2.76
C LEU A 244 16.92 -18.62 -1.64
N LEU A 245 15.91 -17.82 -2.02
CA LEU A 245 15.10 -17.11 -1.04
C LEU A 245 14.22 -18.08 -0.25
N THR A 246 14.44 -18.15 1.06
CA THR A 246 13.60 -18.92 1.98
C THR A 246 12.71 -18.00 2.82
N LYS A 247 11.68 -18.56 3.45
CA LYS A 247 10.80 -17.81 4.36
C LYS A 247 11.55 -17.24 5.57
N GLU A 248 12.62 -17.90 6.01
CA GLU A 248 13.48 -17.47 7.12
C GLU A 248 14.30 -16.23 6.74
N LEU A 249 14.92 -16.24 5.55
CA LEU A 249 15.64 -15.09 5.01
C LEU A 249 14.68 -13.90 4.79
N LEU A 250 13.50 -14.18 4.26
CA LEU A 250 12.46 -13.17 4.05
C LEU A 250 12.03 -12.53 5.37
N LEU A 251 11.76 -13.35 6.40
CA LEU A 251 11.40 -12.86 7.73
C LEU A 251 12.50 -11.98 8.35
N GLN A 252 13.77 -12.41 8.23
CA GLN A 252 14.91 -11.63 8.74
C GLN A 252 15.03 -10.28 8.02
N ALA A 253 14.86 -10.25 6.68
CA ALA A 253 14.89 -9.02 5.90
C ALA A 253 13.76 -8.07 6.32
N PHE A 254 12.52 -8.56 6.42
CA PHE A 254 11.39 -7.72 6.85
C PHE A 254 11.53 -7.19 8.27
N ARG A 255 12.11 -7.97 9.18
CA ARG A 255 12.43 -7.49 10.54
C ARG A 255 13.46 -6.39 10.51
N LYS A 256 14.47 -6.50 9.64
CA LYS A 256 15.56 -5.52 9.53
C LYS A 256 15.07 -4.21 8.94
N GLU A 257 14.25 -4.26 7.91
CA GLU A 257 13.64 -3.08 7.30
C GLU A 257 12.54 -2.47 8.19
N ASN A 258 11.78 -3.30 8.88
CA ASN A 258 10.65 -2.93 9.74
C ASN A 258 9.65 -1.96 9.09
N LEU A 259 9.37 -2.15 7.81
CA LEU A 259 8.48 -1.30 7.02
C LEU A 259 7.02 -1.79 7.07
N GLY A 260 6.10 -0.85 6.82
CA GLY A 260 4.67 -1.11 6.73
C GLY A 260 3.99 -1.49 8.05
N ASP A 261 2.69 -1.21 8.14
CA ASP A 261 1.83 -1.58 9.29
C ASP A 261 1.29 -3.00 9.17
N CYS A 262 1.20 -3.48 7.92
CA CYS A 262 0.80 -4.85 7.60
C CYS A 262 1.54 -5.35 6.36
N LEU A 263 1.56 -6.66 6.18
CA LEU A 263 2.15 -7.35 5.03
C LEU A 263 1.04 -8.01 4.21
N PHE A 264 1.01 -7.76 2.92
CA PHE A 264 0.21 -8.49 1.93
C PHE A 264 1.11 -9.40 1.09
N VAL A 265 0.93 -10.72 1.22
CA VAL A 265 1.63 -11.70 0.40
C VAL A 265 0.76 -12.03 -0.82
N ASN A 266 1.15 -11.50 -1.96
CA ASN A 266 0.48 -11.74 -3.24
C ASN A 266 1.00 -13.00 -3.93
N GLN A 267 0.32 -13.45 -5.00
CA GLN A 267 0.74 -14.59 -5.83
C GLN A 267 0.78 -15.93 -5.05
N LEU A 268 -0.12 -16.11 -4.09
CA LEU A 268 -0.21 -17.37 -3.33
C LEU A 268 -0.64 -18.56 -4.19
N ASP A 269 -1.17 -18.33 -5.38
CA ASP A 269 -1.51 -19.38 -6.37
C ASP A 269 -0.28 -20.13 -6.92
N CYS A 270 0.92 -19.67 -6.68
CA CYS A 270 2.15 -20.41 -6.97
C CYS A 270 2.52 -21.45 -5.90
N LEU A 271 1.80 -21.47 -4.78
CA LEU A 271 1.98 -22.37 -3.64
C LEU A 271 0.77 -23.30 -3.49
N THR A 272 0.95 -24.44 -2.84
CA THR A 272 -0.19 -25.22 -2.35
C THR A 272 -0.90 -24.47 -1.22
N LYS A 273 -2.16 -24.78 -0.98
CA LYS A 273 -2.92 -24.17 0.11
C LYS A 273 -2.21 -24.28 1.47
N LYS A 274 -1.65 -25.47 1.75
CA LYS A 274 -0.92 -25.74 3.00
C LYS A 274 0.34 -24.88 3.12
N GLU A 275 1.14 -24.78 2.06
CA GLU A 275 2.34 -23.93 2.04
C GLU A 275 2.00 -22.46 2.22
N ALA A 276 0.90 -21.98 1.59
CA ALA A 276 0.43 -20.62 1.74
C ALA A 276 0.02 -20.31 3.20
N GLU A 277 -0.76 -21.17 3.83
CA GLU A 277 -1.17 -21.04 5.24
C GLU A 277 0.04 -21.06 6.17
N GLU A 278 0.96 -22.00 5.99
CA GLU A 278 2.19 -22.10 6.79
C GLU A 278 3.08 -20.86 6.63
N LEU A 279 3.21 -20.32 5.43
CA LEU A 279 3.97 -19.10 5.15
C LEU A 279 3.38 -17.90 5.89
N LEU A 280 2.06 -17.67 5.74
CA LEU A 280 1.38 -16.53 6.36
C LEU A 280 1.48 -16.61 7.90
N LEU A 281 1.22 -17.78 8.50
CA LEU A 281 1.36 -18.00 9.95
C LEU A 281 2.79 -17.76 10.43
N PHE A 282 3.78 -18.27 9.70
CA PHE A 282 5.19 -18.08 10.02
C PHE A 282 5.58 -16.60 10.02
N LEU A 283 5.17 -15.86 8.98
CA LEU A 283 5.46 -14.44 8.86
C LEU A 283 4.70 -13.62 9.93
N GLN A 284 3.43 -13.92 10.17
CA GLN A 284 2.63 -13.21 11.19
C GLN A 284 3.22 -13.36 12.59
N LYS A 285 3.53 -14.60 13.00
CA LYS A 285 4.19 -14.87 14.29
C LYS A 285 5.57 -14.20 14.36
N GLY A 286 6.31 -14.25 13.27
CA GLY A 286 7.66 -13.71 13.21
C GLY A 286 7.72 -12.19 13.24
N LEU A 287 6.78 -11.49 12.59
CA LEU A 287 6.75 -10.03 12.49
C LEU A 287 5.98 -9.36 13.62
N GLY A 288 5.06 -10.08 14.26
CA GLY A 288 4.13 -9.48 15.25
C GLY A 288 3.22 -8.42 14.62
N LYS A 289 3.03 -8.47 13.29
CA LYS A 289 2.17 -7.57 12.50
C LYS A 289 1.08 -8.38 11.82
N MET A 290 0.02 -7.71 11.39
CA MET A 290 -0.99 -8.32 10.53
C MET A 290 -0.34 -8.79 9.23
N VAL A 291 -0.56 -10.05 8.87
CA VAL A 291 -0.15 -10.65 7.61
C VAL A 291 -1.38 -11.31 6.98
N CYS A 292 -1.68 -10.92 5.77
CA CYS A 292 -2.70 -11.57 4.97
C CYS A 292 -2.15 -11.85 3.57
N GLY A 293 -2.85 -12.62 2.77
CA GLY A 293 -2.37 -12.90 1.44
C GLY A 293 -3.46 -13.38 0.51
N GLY A 294 -3.15 -13.41 -0.78
CA GLY A 294 -4.08 -13.83 -1.81
C GLY A 294 -3.41 -13.87 -3.18
N SER A 295 -4.23 -13.94 -4.23
CA SER A 295 -3.78 -13.89 -5.62
C SER A 295 -4.60 -12.84 -6.37
N LEU A 296 -3.95 -11.73 -6.68
CA LEU A 296 -4.55 -10.61 -7.40
C LEU A 296 -4.39 -10.84 -8.91
N LYS A 297 -5.21 -11.73 -9.48
CA LYS A 297 -5.25 -11.92 -10.93
C LYS A 297 -6.06 -10.82 -11.61
N GLU A 298 -5.66 -10.45 -12.83
CA GLU A 298 -6.45 -9.54 -13.65
C GLU A 298 -7.86 -10.09 -13.85
N GLY A 299 -8.88 -9.25 -13.61
CA GLY A 299 -10.29 -9.61 -13.80
C GLY A 299 -11.01 -10.16 -12.56
N SER A 300 -10.33 -10.39 -11.44
CA SER A 300 -11.01 -10.75 -10.19
C SER A 300 -11.55 -9.50 -9.49
N ALA A 301 -12.87 -9.29 -9.54
CA ALA A 301 -13.52 -8.18 -8.83
C ALA A 301 -13.46 -8.34 -7.29
N HIS A 302 -13.32 -9.57 -6.81
CA HIS A 302 -13.22 -9.89 -5.38
C HIS A 302 -12.12 -10.95 -5.18
N PRO A 303 -10.85 -10.53 -4.98
CA PRO A 303 -9.78 -11.47 -4.71
C PRO A 303 -10.04 -12.20 -3.39
N GLU A 304 -9.82 -13.52 -3.39
CA GLU A 304 -9.85 -14.29 -2.16
C GLU A 304 -8.66 -13.90 -1.29
N VAL A 305 -8.95 -13.36 -0.11
CA VAL A 305 -7.94 -12.99 0.88
C VAL A 305 -7.96 -14.00 2.01
N LEU A 306 -6.81 -14.60 2.26
CA LEU A 306 -6.58 -15.47 3.41
C LEU A 306 -6.17 -14.59 4.60
N LEU A 307 -7.03 -14.57 5.61
CA LEU A 307 -6.76 -14.00 6.93
C LEU A 307 -6.66 -15.17 7.91
N LEU A 308 -5.61 -15.18 8.70
CA LEU A 308 -5.34 -16.25 9.67
C LEU A 308 -5.49 -15.74 11.09
#